data_4ecfddc4a2a70945ebbad140462ebf92
#
_entry.id   4ecfddc4a2a70945ebbad140462ebf92
#
_cell.length_a   1.000
_cell.length_b   1.000
_cell.length_c   1.000
_cell.angle_alpha   90.00
_cell.angle_beta   90.00
_cell.angle_gamma   90.00
#
_symmetry.space_group_name_H-M   'P 1'
#
loop_
_entity.id
_entity.type
_entity.pdbx_description
1 polymer ?
#
loop_
_entity_poly.entity_id
_entity_poly.type
_entity_poly.pdbx_seq_one_letter_code
_entity_poly.pdbx_strand_id
1 'polypeptide(L)'
;ETGTEPGFREEEKQVQDLQEDCAAQILGIADESKFLISLLGAVMAGISGFSYLHSRKKQDLFHSIPVRRETLFLVQQASGFLLWLAPFLGAWILTLLAAAVKGILTGAVWAAAFQGLGLAVLVFLLPYETVILAMLLTGKLLTAVLGMGVFFLYGPFLTVLAESYLLFFQTYTPEGSVWWNELSWITPLAPVFWVLEDGRSFWRLSLFAVAALFLFLSLIHI
;
A
#
# COMPACT_ATOMS: atom_id res chain seq x y z
N GLU A 1 -40.47 -34.18 17.47
CA GLU A 1 -39.26 -34.62 16.74
C GLU A 1 -39.31 -34.04 15.33
N THR A 2 -38.81 -32.82 15.18
CA THR A 2 -38.70 -32.16 13.88
C THR A 2 -37.45 -32.63 13.20
N GLY A 3 -37.58 -33.61 12.32
CA GLY A 3 -36.52 -34.06 11.42
C GLY A 3 -36.17 -32.95 10.46
N THR A 4 -35.16 -32.16 10.82
CA THR A 4 -34.50 -31.29 9.87
C THR A 4 -33.74 -32.19 8.89
N GLU A 5 -34.24 -32.24 7.65
CA GLU A 5 -33.65 -33.06 6.57
C GLU A 5 -32.16 -32.78 6.41
N PRO A 6 -31.32 -33.80 6.16
CA PRO A 6 -29.89 -33.62 6.03
C PRO A 6 -29.46 -32.60 4.93
N GLY A 7 -30.32 -32.41 3.92
CA GLY A 7 -30.07 -31.40 2.86
C GLY A 7 -30.17 -29.96 3.35
N PHE A 8 -31.05 -29.64 4.28
CA PHE A 8 -31.15 -28.28 4.80
C PHE A 8 -29.90 -27.83 5.58
N ARG A 9 -29.29 -28.75 6.32
CA ARG A 9 -28.04 -28.47 7.05
C ARG A 9 -26.81 -28.30 6.14
N GLU A 10 -26.80 -28.98 5.00
CA GLU A 10 -25.73 -28.81 4.01
C GLU A 10 -25.87 -27.47 3.28
N GLU A 11 -27.08 -27.06 2.93
CA GLU A 11 -27.33 -25.73 2.33
C GLU A 11 -27.00 -24.60 3.30
N GLU A 12 -27.39 -24.70 4.57
CA GLU A 12 -27.02 -23.69 5.58
C GLU A 12 -25.50 -23.56 5.76
N LYS A 13 -24.76 -24.67 5.78
CA LYS A 13 -23.30 -24.66 5.85
C LYS A 13 -22.69 -24.03 4.61
N GLN A 14 -23.14 -24.38 3.42
CA GLN A 14 -22.63 -23.77 2.18
C GLN A 14 -22.86 -22.26 2.13
N VAL A 15 -24.01 -21.79 2.58
CA VAL A 15 -24.31 -20.35 2.67
C VAL A 15 -23.41 -19.66 3.70
N GLN A 16 -23.14 -20.31 4.81
CA GLN A 16 -22.25 -19.77 5.84
C GLN A 16 -20.81 -19.71 5.37
N ASP A 17 -20.31 -20.77 4.73
CA ASP A 17 -18.96 -20.83 4.15
C ASP A 17 -18.78 -19.75 3.06
N LEU A 18 -19.78 -19.57 2.18
CA LEU A 18 -19.76 -18.49 1.19
C LEU A 18 -19.77 -17.10 1.83
N GLN A 19 -20.50 -16.91 2.92
CA GLN A 19 -20.51 -15.63 3.64
C GLN A 19 -19.18 -15.33 4.32
N GLU A 20 -18.53 -16.35 4.89
CA GLU A 20 -17.20 -16.22 5.48
C GLU A 20 -16.15 -15.89 4.42
N ASP A 21 -16.17 -16.56 3.27
CA ASP A 21 -15.29 -16.28 2.15
C ASP A 21 -15.50 -14.86 1.60
N CYS A 22 -16.74 -14.45 1.43
CA CYS A 22 -17.03 -13.06 1.02
C CYS A 22 -16.55 -12.04 2.04
N ALA A 23 -16.74 -12.30 3.35
CA ALA A 23 -16.27 -11.41 4.40
C ALA A 23 -14.73 -11.35 4.44
N ALA A 24 -14.06 -12.49 4.27
CA ALA A 24 -12.61 -12.57 4.18
C ALA A 24 -12.07 -11.84 2.94
N GLN A 25 -12.75 -11.94 1.81
CA GLN A 25 -12.42 -11.17 0.60
C GLN A 25 -12.60 -9.66 0.79
N ILE A 26 -13.69 -9.22 1.37
CA ILE A 26 -13.96 -7.79 1.60
C ILE A 26 -12.98 -7.18 2.62
N LEU A 27 -12.63 -7.91 3.68
CA LEU A 27 -11.68 -7.46 4.70
C LEU A 27 -10.23 -7.71 4.31
N GLY A 28 -9.99 -8.67 3.43
CA GLY A 28 -8.68 -9.12 3.00
C GLY A 28 -8.08 -8.25 1.90
N ILE A 29 -7.07 -8.83 1.27
CA ILE A 29 -6.12 -8.22 0.35
C ILE A 29 -6.68 -8.10 -1.08
N ALA A 30 -7.70 -8.87 -1.46
CA ALA A 30 -8.07 -9.15 -2.85
C ALA A 30 -8.83 -8.04 -3.58
N ASP A 31 -8.93 -6.83 -3.02
CA ASP A 31 -9.68 -5.75 -3.66
C ASP A 31 -8.74 -4.71 -4.31
N GLU A 32 -8.56 -4.81 -5.62
CA GLU A 32 -7.75 -3.87 -6.43
C GLU A 32 -8.18 -2.41 -6.24
N SER A 33 -9.47 -2.17 -5.96
CA SER A 33 -10.01 -0.82 -5.79
C SER A 33 -9.47 -0.13 -4.52
N LYS A 34 -9.38 -0.85 -3.40
CA LYS A 34 -8.80 -0.33 -2.15
C LYS A 34 -7.35 0.08 -2.33
N PHE A 35 -6.66 -0.66 -3.12
CA PHE A 35 -5.29 -0.46 -3.47
C PHE A 35 -5.08 0.82 -4.28
N LEU A 36 -5.81 1.02 -5.36
CA LEU A 36 -5.76 2.25 -6.16
C LEU A 36 -6.13 3.47 -5.31
N ILE A 37 -7.14 3.37 -4.45
CA ILE A 37 -7.55 4.43 -3.54
C ILE A 37 -6.42 4.76 -2.56
N SER A 38 -5.75 3.75 -1.99
CA SER A 38 -4.62 3.96 -1.08
C SER A 38 -3.43 4.60 -1.77
N LEU A 39 -3.09 4.18 -2.99
CA LEU A 39 -2.02 4.77 -3.79
C LEU A 39 -2.31 6.23 -4.14
N LEU A 40 -3.50 6.51 -4.65
CA LEU A 40 -3.93 7.88 -4.96
C LEU A 40 -3.95 8.75 -3.70
N GLY A 41 -4.44 8.20 -2.59
CA GLY A 41 -4.43 8.86 -1.29
C GLY A 41 -3.01 9.21 -0.83
N ALA A 42 -2.06 8.29 -0.98
CA ALA A 42 -0.65 8.50 -0.64
C ALA A 42 -0.02 9.64 -1.45
N VAL A 43 -0.25 9.63 -2.77
CA VAL A 43 0.24 10.68 -3.67
C VAL A 43 -0.37 12.03 -3.33
N MET A 44 -1.68 12.10 -3.17
CA MET A 44 -2.39 13.34 -2.85
C MET A 44 -1.99 13.89 -1.48
N ALA A 45 -1.88 13.04 -0.46
CA ALA A 45 -1.45 13.43 0.88
C ALA A 45 0.00 13.92 0.88
N GLY A 46 0.90 13.25 0.19
CA GLY A 46 2.31 13.64 0.09
C GLY A 46 2.48 14.99 -0.63
N ILE A 47 1.87 15.16 -1.80
CA ILE A 47 1.93 16.43 -2.56
C ILE A 47 1.28 17.56 -1.75
N SER A 48 0.10 17.36 -1.20
CA SER A 48 -0.64 18.35 -0.44
C SER A 48 0.14 18.81 0.80
N GLY A 49 0.63 17.83 1.58
CA GLY A 49 1.37 18.07 2.81
C GLY A 49 2.67 18.84 2.60
N PHE A 50 3.43 18.50 1.56
CA PHE A 50 4.77 19.04 1.33
C PHE A 50 4.83 20.10 0.22
N SER A 51 3.71 20.48 -0.37
CA SER A 51 3.64 21.55 -1.39
C SER A 51 4.15 22.91 -0.92
N TYR A 52 4.15 23.17 0.39
CA TYR A 52 4.67 24.41 0.96
C TYR A 52 6.18 24.59 0.69
N LEU A 53 6.94 23.51 0.53
CA LEU A 53 8.38 23.54 0.21
C LEU A 53 8.66 24.21 -1.14
N HIS A 54 7.68 24.24 -2.04
CA HIS A 54 7.81 24.78 -3.40
C HIS A 54 7.21 26.20 -3.55
N SER A 55 6.76 26.81 -2.45
CA SER A 55 6.17 28.16 -2.44
C SER A 55 6.90 29.06 -1.44
N ARG A 56 7.63 30.08 -1.94
CA ARG A 56 8.38 31.04 -1.11
C ARG A 56 7.52 31.65 0.00
N LYS A 57 6.31 32.10 -0.34
CA LYS A 57 5.38 32.72 0.63
C LYS A 57 5.00 31.77 1.78
N LYS A 58 4.82 30.48 1.47
CA LYS A 58 4.50 29.48 2.48
C LYS A 58 5.72 29.10 3.30
N GLN A 59 6.90 29.01 2.70
CA GLN A 59 8.16 28.76 3.39
C GLN A 59 8.44 29.82 4.45
N ASP A 60 8.30 31.11 4.08
CA ASP A 60 8.53 32.23 5.01
C ASP A 60 7.58 32.16 6.21
N LEU A 61 6.32 31.77 5.99
CA LEU A 61 5.35 31.57 7.07
C LEU A 61 5.78 30.41 7.99
N PHE A 62 6.16 29.27 7.44
CA PHE A 62 6.58 28.11 8.24
C PHE A 62 7.90 28.35 8.98
N HIS A 63 8.81 29.15 8.41
CA HIS A 63 10.07 29.51 9.08
C HIS A 63 9.89 30.58 10.18
N SER A 64 8.80 31.32 10.18
CA SER A 64 8.48 32.27 11.25
C SER A 64 7.93 31.60 12.54
N ILE A 65 7.52 30.35 12.45
CA ILE A 65 7.00 29.60 13.61
C ILE A 65 8.18 29.14 14.49
N PRO A 66 8.19 29.40 15.80
CA PRO A 66 9.28 29.04 16.72
C PRO A 66 9.22 27.53 17.09
N VAL A 67 9.26 26.66 16.10
CA VAL A 67 9.23 25.19 16.24
C VAL A 67 10.46 24.60 15.56
N ARG A 68 10.99 23.50 16.13
CA ARG A 68 12.10 22.78 15.49
C ARG A 68 11.67 22.20 14.17
N ARG A 69 12.54 22.25 13.16
CA ARG A 69 12.26 21.75 11.80
C ARG A 69 11.84 20.29 11.79
N GLU A 70 12.49 19.46 12.59
CA GLU A 70 12.16 18.03 12.77
C GLU A 70 10.73 17.83 13.26
N THR A 71 10.30 18.62 14.26
CA THR A 71 8.93 18.55 14.79
C THR A 71 7.91 18.96 13.75
N LEU A 72 8.18 20.02 12.98
CA LEU A 72 7.30 20.49 11.91
C LEU A 72 7.17 19.41 10.82
N PHE A 73 8.29 18.79 10.43
CA PHE A 73 8.31 17.70 9.47
C PHE A 73 7.48 16.51 9.94
N LEU A 74 7.72 16.04 11.18
CA LEU A 74 6.98 14.91 11.78
C LEU A 74 5.48 15.18 11.89
N VAL A 75 5.10 16.39 12.31
CA VAL A 75 3.69 16.78 12.40
C VAL A 75 3.03 16.74 11.02
N GLN A 76 3.72 17.26 10.00
CA GLN A 76 3.21 17.28 8.64
C GLN A 76 3.06 15.86 8.06
N GLN A 77 4.07 15.02 8.29
CA GLN A 77 4.06 13.62 7.87
C GLN A 77 2.97 12.83 8.60
N ALA A 78 2.86 12.96 9.92
CA ALA A 78 1.84 12.32 10.72
C ALA A 78 0.42 12.79 10.32
N SER A 79 0.22 14.07 10.03
CA SER A 79 -1.08 14.59 9.62
C SER A 79 -1.55 14.00 8.30
N GLY A 80 -0.67 13.87 7.30
CA GLY A 80 -1.00 13.23 6.03
C GLY A 80 -1.36 11.75 6.18
N PHE A 81 -0.60 11.02 7.00
CA PHE A 81 -0.90 9.63 7.32
C PHE A 81 -2.25 9.48 8.06
N LEU A 82 -2.52 10.30 9.08
CA LEU A 82 -3.77 10.26 9.84
C LEU A 82 -4.98 10.64 8.99
N LEU A 83 -4.82 11.56 8.04
CA LEU A 83 -5.88 11.96 7.13
C LEU A 83 -6.37 10.79 6.26
N TRP A 84 -5.46 9.92 5.84
CA TRP A 84 -5.80 8.70 5.13
C TRP A 84 -6.28 7.59 6.08
N LEU A 85 -5.60 7.39 7.21
CA LEU A 85 -5.85 6.30 8.13
C LEU A 85 -7.24 6.40 8.78
N ALA A 86 -7.69 7.60 9.15
CA ALA A 86 -8.95 7.80 9.86
C ALA A 86 -10.19 7.30 9.07
N PRO A 87 -10.42 7.69 7.81
CA PRO A 87 -11.52 7.17 7.03
C PRO A 87 -11.37 5.68 6.70
N PHE A 88 -10.12 5.21 6.49
CA PHE A 88 -9.84 3.80 6.24
C PHE A 88 -10.19 2.93 7.45
N LEU A 89 -9.76 3.30 8.66
CA LEU A 89 -10.13 2.60 9.90
C LEU A 89 -11.64 2.66 10.15
N GLY A 90 -12.28 3.79 9.86
CA GLY A 90 -13.73 3.91 9.97
C GLY A 90 -14.45 2.88 9.09
N ALA A 91 -14.09 2.78 7.83
CA ALA A 91 -14.65 1.79 6.91
C ALA A 91 -14.35 0.35 7.36
N TRP A 92 -13.11 0.08 7.80
CA TRP A 92 -12.68 -1.23 8.29
C TRP A 92 -13.47 -1.66 9.54
N ILE A 93 -13.67 -0.77 10.52
CA ILE A 93 -14.48 -1.03 11.73
C ILE A 93 -15.93 -1.30 11.35
N LEU A 94 -16.51 -0.51 10.45
CA LEU A 94 -17.88 -0.70 9.99
C LEU A 94 -18.08 -2.08 9.33
N THR A 95 -17.12 -2.53 8.54
CA THR A 95 -17.16 -3.85 7.91
C THR A 95 -17.08 -4.97 8.95
N LEU A 96 -16.21 -4.83 9.96
CA LEU A 96 -16.13 -5.78 11.07
C LEU A 96 -17.41 -5.83 11.89
N LEU A 97 -18.02 -4.68 12.17
CA LEU A 97 -19.30 -4.62 12.87
C LEU A 97 -20.42 -5.30 12.07
N ALA A 98 -20.46 -5.10 10.75
CA ALA A 98 -21.42 -5.77 9.88
C ALA A 98 -21.24 -7.31 9.90
N ALA A 99 -19.97 -7.79 9.87
CA ALA A 99 -19.65 -9.21 9.99
C ALA A 99 -20.06 -9.78 11.38
N ALA A 100 -19.84 -9.00 12.44
CA ALA A 100 -20.24 -9.38 13.81
C ALA A 100 -21.77 -9.52 13.96
N VAL A 101 -22.53 -8.56 13.43
CA VAL A 101 -24.00 -8.59 13.46
C VAL A 101 -24.56 -9.81 12.71
N LYS A 102 -23.89 -10.22 11.63
CA LYS A 102 -24.28 -11.41 10.86
C LYS A 102 -23.77 -12.73 11.47
N GLY A 103 -22.98 -12.68 12.55
CA GLY A 103 -22.46 -13.89 13.22
C GLY A 103 -21.36 -14.65 12.46
N ILE A 104 -20.80 -14.04 11.41
CA ILE A 104 -19.72 -14.63 10.56
C ILE A 104 -18.31 -14.29 11.03
N LEU A 105 -18.16 -13.84 12.27
CA LEU A 105 -16.87 -13.41 12.80
C LEU A 105 -16.03 -14.60 13.29
N THR A 106 -15.47 -15.35 12.36
CA THR A 106 -14.60 -16.50 12.64
C THR A 106 -13.12 -16.08 12.81
N GLY A 107 -12.30 -17.00 13.31
CA GLY A 107 -10.84 -16.77 13.41
C GLY A 107 -10.18 -16.47 12.07
N ALA A 108 -10.67 -17.07 10.98
CA ALA A 108 -10.20 -16.82 9.62
C ALA A 108 -10.50 -15.39 9.17
N VAL A 109 -11.72 -14.90 9.43
CA VAL A 109 -12.12 -13.52 9.11
C VAL A 109 -11.29 -12.49 9.88
N TRP A 110 -10.98 -12.74 11.16
CA TRP A 110 -10.07 -11.89 11.93
C TRP A 110 -8.66 -11.85 11.35
N ALA A 111 -8.10 -13.02 11.00
CA ALA A 111 -6.77 -13.10 10.40
C ALA A 111 -6.72 -12.33 9.07
N ALA A 112 -7.70 -12.52 8.19
CA ALA A 112 -7.82 -11.79 6.93
C ALA A 112 -7.95 -10.29 7.14
N ALA A 113 -8.74 -9.85 8.13
CA ALA A 113 -8.94 -8.45 8.46
C ALA A 113 -7.64 -7.76 8.89
N PHE A 114 -6.86 -8.38 9.77
CA PHE A 114 -5.59 -7.81 10.21
C PHE A 114 -4.51 -7.85 9.12
N GLN A 115 -4.45 -8.90 8.31
CA GLN A 115 -3.57 -8.96 7.15
C GLN A 115 -3.91 -7.88 6.14
N GLY A 116 -5.20 -7.69 5.83
CA GLY A 116 -5.67 -6.64 4.94
C GLY A 116 -5.34 -5.24 5.45
N LEU A 117 -5.54 -4.98 6.76
CA LEU A 117 -5.16 -3.72 7.38
C LEU A 117 -3.64 -3.46 7.28
N GLY A 118 -2.83 -4.43 7.64
CA GLY A 118 -1.37 -4.31 7.60
C GLY A 118 -0.86 -4.03 6.18
N LEU A 119 -1.42 -4.73 5.20
CA LEU A 119 -1.05 -4.52 3.80
C LEU A 119 -1.53 -3.16 3.28
N ALA A 120 -2.73 -2.73 3.60
CA ALA A 120 -3.23 -1.42 3.21
C ALA A 120 -2.35 -0.28 3.76
N VAL A 121 -1.87 -0.42 5.00
CA VAL A 121 -0.90 0.52 5.59
C VAL A 121 0.41 0.53 4.81
N LEU A 122 0.96 -0.62 4.44
CA LEU A 122 2.21 -0.70 3.66
C LEU A 122 2.05 -0.14 2.25
N VAL A 123 0.93 -0.44 1.61
CA VAL A 123 0.56 0.07 0.28
C VAL A 123 0.43 1.60 0.28
N PHE A 124 -0.04 2.18 1.36
CA PHE A 124 -0.06 3.62 1.53
C PHE A 124 1.32 4.18 1.88
N LEU A 125 1.98 3.60 2.86
CA LEU A 125 3.18 4.17 3.47
C LEU A 125 4.35 4.25 2.49
N LEU A 126 4.66 3.19 1.73
CA LEU A 126 5.78 3.17 0.80
C LEU A 126 5.68 4.23 -0.30
N PRO A 127 4.57 4.33 -1.05
CA PRO A 127 4.38 5.42 -2.00
C PRO A 127 4.37 6.80 -1.32
N TYR A 128 3.78 6.93 -0.14
CA TYR A 128 3.73 8.19 0.60
C TYR A 128 5.13 8.71 0.94
N GLU A 129 5.99 7.88 1.53
CA GLU A 129 7.38 8.23 1.85
C GLU A 129 8.19 8.55 0.59
N THR A 130 7.94 7.83 -0.50
CA THR A 130 8.61 8.09 -1.79
C THR A 130 8.21 9.44 -2.38
N VAL A 131 6.94 9.81 -2.27
CA VAL A 131 6.45 11.15 -2.69
C VAL A 131 7.11 12.23 -1.85
N ILE A 132 7.17 12.06 -0.53
CA ILE A 132 7.85 13.02 0.36
C ILE A 132 9.32 13.16 -0.02
N LEU A 133 10.01 12.03 -0.25
CA LEU A 133 11.41 12.04 -0.70
C LEU A 133 11.58 12.82 -2.01
N ALA A 134 10.72 12.58 -3.01
CA ALA A 134 10.75 13.31 -4.27
C ALA A 134 10.51 14.82 -4.07
N MET A 135 9.59 15.19 -3.16
CA MET A 135 9.31 16.58 -2.82
C MET A 135 10.49 17.28 -2.12
N LEU A 136 11.23 16.55 -1.27
CA LEU A 136 12.41 17.08 -0.57
C LEU A 136 13.62 17.24 -1.49
N LEU A 137 13.82 16.30 -2.42
CA LEU A 137 14.96 16.31 -3.34
C LEU A 137 14.86 17.36 -4.44
N THR A 138 13.66 17.90 -4.69
CA THR A 138 13.41 18.77 -5.84
C THR A 138 13.02 20.18 -5.40
N GLY A 139 13.48 21.18 -6.14
CA GLY A 139 13.17 22.58 -5.86
C GLY A 139 11.90 23.09 -6.55
N LYS A 140 11.26 22.29 -7.42
CA LYS A 140 10.07 22.68 -8.19
C LYS A 140 9.03 21.56 -8.15
N LEU A 141 7.77 21.90 -7.96
CA LEU A 141 6.66 20.95 -7.89
C LEU A 141 6.59 20.03 -9.12
N LEU A 142 6.73 20.58 -10.32
CA LEU A 142 6.71 19.79 -11.56
C LEU A 142 7.82 18.74 -11.59
N THR A 143 9.03 19.12 -11.17
CA THR A 143 10.17 18.20 -11.10
C THR A 143 9.95 17.12 -10.03
N ALA A 144 9.29 17.47 -8.93
CA ALA A 144 8.91 16.49 -7.89
C ALA A 144 7.94 15.44 -8.43
N VAL A 145 6.91 15.87 -9.17
CA VAL A 145 5.93 14.94 -9.78
C VAL A 145 6.60 14.03 -10.80
N LEU A 146 7.50 14.56 -11.64
CA LEU A 146 8.28 13.74 -12.57
C LEU A 146 9.22 12.77 -11.85
N GLY A 147 9.91 13.24 -10.80
CA GLY A 147 10.79 12.40 -9.98
C GLY A 147 10.04 11.26 -9.31
N MET A 148 8.85 11.52 -8.78
CA MET A 148 7.94 10.49 -8.25
C MET A 148 7.59 9.45 -9.31
N GLY A 149 7.26 9.88 -10.54
CA GLY A 149 7.00 8.98 -11.65
C GLY A 149 8.20 8.08 -11.96
N VAL A 150 9.41 8.62 -11.94
CA VAL A 150 10.65 7.85 -12.10
C VAL A 150 10.78 6.83 -10.96
N PHE A 151 10.61 7.22 -9.70
CA PHE A 151 10.70 6.30 -8.57
C PHE A 151 9.65 5.17 -8.62
N PHE A 152 8.48 5.42 -9.15
CA PHE A 152 7.46 4.39 -9.28
C PHE A 152 7.70 3.44 -10.45
N LEU A 153 8.23 3.94 -11.55
CA LEU A 153 8.34 3.20 -12.80
C LEU A 153 9.71 2.55 -13.03
N TYR A 154 10.75 2.90 -12.24
CA TYR A 154 12.09 2.39 -12.54
C TYR A 154 12.20 0.85 -12.45
N GLY A 155 11.53 0.21 -11.48
CA GLY A 155 11.52 -1.24 -11.35
C GLY A 155 10.92 -1.95 -12.58
N PRO A 156 9.64 -1.70 -12.92
CA PRO A 156 9.03 -2.22 -14.15
C PRO A 156 9.81 -1.87 -15.42
N PHE A 157 10.38 -0.67 -15.49
CA PHE A 157 11.19 -0.26 -16.64
C PHE A 157 12.47 -1.10 -16.77
N LEU A 158 13.15 -1.39 -15.65
CA LEU A 158 14.34 -2.24 -15.65
C LEU A 158 14.02 -3.67 -16.07
N THR A 159 12.88 -4.23 -15.69
CA THR A 159 12.46 -5.58 -16.13
C THR A 159 12.23 -5.63 -17.62
N VAL A 160 11.46 -4.68 -18.16
CA VAL A 160 11.21 -4.59 -19.61
C VAL A 160 12.52 -4.41 -20.39
N LEU A 161 13.45 -3.62 -19.89
CA LEU A 161 14.74 -3.39 -20.52
C LEU A 161 15.60 -4.64 -20.50
N ALA A 162 15.65 -5.37 -19.37
CA ALA A 162 16.37 -6.63 -19.25
C ALA A 162 15.80 -7.71 -20.18
N GLU A 163 14.49 -7.85 -20.22
CA GLU A 163 13.81 -8.79 -21.14
C GLU A 163 14.09 -8.45 -22.60
N SER A 164 13.99 -7.18 -22.98
CA SER A 164 14.27 -6.72 -24.34
C SER A 164 15.71 -6.99 -24.75
N TYR A 165 16.66 -6.76 -23.82
CA TYR A 165 18.08 -7.05 -24.08
C TYR A 165 18.32 -8.55 -24.28
N LEU A 166 17.73 -9.41 -23.45
CA LEU A 166 17.90 -10.86 -23.56
C LEU A 166 17.25 -11.43 -24.83
N LEU A 167 16.08 -10.94 -25.21
CA LEU A 167 15.43 -11.32 -26.45
C LEU A 167 16.24 -10.93 -27.68
N PHE A 168 16.97 -9.80 -27.63
CA PHE A 168 17.69 -9.29 -28.79
C PHE A 168 19.09 -9.91 -28.94
N PHE A 169 19.80 -10.18 -27.83
CA PHE A 169 21.19 -10.59 -27.85
C PHE A 169 21.48 -12.04 -27.47
N GLN A 170 20.51 -12.74 -26.89
CA GLN A 170 20.68 -14.13 -26.45
C GLN A 170 19.53 -15.00 -26.93
N THR A 171 19.82 -16.29 -27.14
CA THR A 171 18.77 -17.28 -27.40
C THR A 171 17.99 -17.51 -26.10
N TYR A 172 16.92 -16.75 -25.96
CA TYR A 172 16.08 -16.76 -24.78
C TYR A 172 15.22 -18.00 -24.74
N THR A 173 15.38 -18.78 -23.68
CA THR A 173 14.42 -19.84 -23.31
C THR A 173 13.58 -19.31 -22.15
N PRO A 174 12.24 -19.23 -22.30
CA PRO A 174 11.36 -18.68 -21.26
C PRO A 174 11.44 -19.37 -19.90
N GLU A 175 11.90 -20.61 -19.87
CA GLU A 175 11.94 -21.44 -18.69
C GLU A 175 13.08 -21.13 -17.70
N GLY A 176 14.04 -20.28 -18.06
CA GLY A 176 15.23 -19.96 -17.24
C GLY A 176 15.25 -18.57 -16.59
N SER A 177 14.21 -17.78 -16.74
CA SER A 177 14.26 -16.34 -16.51
C SER A 177 13.72 -15.87 -15.15
N VAL A 178 14.18 -16.42 -14.06
CA VAL A 178 13.55 -16.17 -12.75
C VAL A 178 14.07 -14.88 -12.08
N TRP A 179 15.29 -14.45 -12.32
CA TRP A 179 15.91 -13.39 -11.50
C TRP A 179 15.56 -11.96 -11.89
N TRP A 180 15.26 -11.66 -13.16
CA TRP A 180 14.86 -10.29 -13.56
C TRP A 180 13.39 -9.99 -13.24
N ASN A 181 12.55 -11.01 -13.10
CA ASN A 181 11.21 -10.81 -12.58
C ASN A 181 11.26 -10.25 -11.15
N GLU A 182 12.32 -10.57 -10.40
CA GLU A 182 12.59 -9.99 -9.08
C GLU A 182 12.96 -8.49 -9.13
N LEU A 183 13.42 -7.95 -10.27
CA LEU A 183 13.70 -6.52 -10.42
C LEU A 183 12.44 -5.65 -10.34
N SER A 184 11.29 -6.17 -10.75
CA SER A 184 10.01 -5.48 -10.62
C SER A 184 9.65 -5.20 -9.15
N TRP A 185 10.20 -5.99 -8.22
CA TRP A 185 9.98 -5.84 -6.79
C TRP A 185 10.81 -4.73 -6.15
N ILE A 186 11.80 -4.20 -6.84
CA ILE A 186 12.64 -3.08 -6.36
C ILE A 186 11.95 -1.77 -6.72
N THR A 187 10.73 -1.56 -6.23
CA THR A 187 9.96 -0.33 -6.48
C THR A 187 9.07 -0.06 -5.27
N PRO A 188 8.75 1.22 -4.97
CA PRO A 188 7.76 1.54 -3.94
C PRO A 188 6.36 1.00 -4.22
N LEU A 189 6.10 0.61 -5.47
CA LEU A 189 4.87 -0.07 -5.87
C LEU A 189 4.91 -1.59 -5.66
N ALA A 190 6.01 -2.14 -5.15
CA ALA A 190 6.15 -3.58 -4.95
C ALA A 190 5.02 -4.23 -4.10
N PRO A 191 4.51 -3.62 -3.01
CA PRO A 191 3.36 -4.18 -2.30
C PRO A 191 2.12 -4.33 -3.18
N VAL A 192 2.03 -3.51 -4.22
CA VAL A 192 1.00 -3.52 -5.25
C VAL A 192 1.06 -4.78 -6.07
N PHE A 193 2.23 -5.03 -6.65
CA PHE A 193 2.44 -6.22 -7.46
C PHE A 193 2.28 -7.49 -6.63
N TRP A 194 2.70 -7.45 -5.36
CA TRP A 194 2.54 -8.57 -4.44
C TRP A 194 1.06 -8.95 -4.24
N VAL A 195 0.17 -7.96 -4.14
CA VAL A 195 -1.28 -8.19 -4.02
C VAL A 195 -1.82 -8.83 -5.30
N LEU A 196 -1.40 -8.34 -6.47
CA LEU A 196 -1.85 -8.83 -7.77
C LEU A 196 -1.37 -10.27 -8.07
N GLU A 197 -0.26 -10.72 -7.46
CA GLU A 197 0.32 -12.04 -7.62
C GLU A 197 -0.07 -13.06 -6.52
N ASP A 198 -1.28 -13.01 -5.99
CA ASP A 198 -1.81 -13.97 -4.98
C ASP A 198 -1.11 -14.01 -3.62
N GLY A 199 -0.29 -13.05 -3.26
CA GLY A 199 0.17 -12.84 -1.88
C GLY A 199 0.94 -13.99 -1.19
N ARG A 200 1.55 -14.91 -1.96
CA ARG A 200 2.12 -16.17 -1.41
C ARG A 200 3.39 -16.03 -0.59
N SER A 201 4.07 -14.89 -0.62
CA SER A 201 5.40 -14.74 -0.02
C SER A 201 5.40 -13.82 1.20
N PHE A 202 5.16 -14.35 2.38
CA PHE A 202 5.15 -13.57 3.64
C PHE A 202 6.49 -12.85 3.92
N TRP A 203 7.63 -13.41 3.51
CA TRP A 203 8.93 -12.78 3.68
C TRP A 203 9.09 -11.47 2.87
N ARG A 204 8.44 -11.36 1.70
CA ARG A 204 8.43 -10.12 0.91
C ARG A 204 7.68 -9.00 1.63
N LEU A 205 6.60 -9.33 2.33
CA LEU A 205 5.86 -8.37 3.15
C LEU A 205 6.74 -7.78 4.26
N SER A 206 7.56 -8.60 4.92
CA SER A 206 8.49 -8.13 5.94
C SER A 206 9.58 -7.22 5.38
N LEU A 207 10.07 -7.49 4.16
CA LEU A 207 11.02 -6.62 3.46
C LEU A 207 10.39 -5.24 3.16
N PHE A 208 9.13 -5.20 2.72
CA PHE A 208 8.43 -3.93 2.48
C PHE A 208 8.25 -3.13 3.76
N ALA A 209 7.92 -3.80 4.88
CA ALA A 209 7.82 -3.14 6.18
C ALA A 209 9.17 -2.54 6.62
N VAL A 210 10.27 -3.28 6.43
CA VAL A 210 11.63 -2.79 6.73
C VAL A 210 12.01 -1.63 5.81
N ALA A 211 11.70 -1.71 4.51
CA ALA A 211 11.97 -0.63 3.56
C ALA A 211 11.18 0.64 3.92
N ALA A 212 9.90 0.52 4.27
CA ALA A 212 9.09 1.63 4.71
C ALA A 212 9.65 2.28 5.99
N LEU A 213 10.03 1.46 6.97
CA LEU A 213 10.65 1.94 8.21
C LEU A 213 11.99 2.65 7.93
N PHE A 214 12.81 2.09 7.04
CA PHE A 214 14.10 2.68 6.65
C PHE A 214 13.91 4.04 5.97
N LEU A 215 12.97 4.15 5.04
CA LEU A 215 12.64 5.43 4.39
C LEU A 215 12.14 6.45 5.41
N PHE A 216 11.25 6.06 6.31
CA PHE A 216 10.73 6.91 7.36
C PHE A 216 11.88 7.46 8.25
N LEU A 217 12.77 6.58 8.73
CA LEU A 217 13.91 6.99 9.56
C LEU A 217 14.91 7.85 8.78
N SER A 218 15.17 7.52 7.51
CA SER A 218 16.05 8.30 6.65
C SER A 218 15.52 9.72 6.42
N LEU A 219 14.23 9.88 6.22
CA LEU A 219 13.60 11.19 6.03
C LEU A 219 13.63 12.08 7.27
N ILE A 220 13.64 11.49 8.47
CA ILE A 220 13.80 12.26 9.73
C ILE A 220 15.22 12.82 9.86
N HIS A 221 16.22 12.15 9.28
CA HIS A 221 17.62 12.57 9.36
C HIS A 221 18.08 13.55 8.27
N ILE A 222 17.25 13.82 7.27
CA ILE A 222 17.48 14.83 6.23
C ILE A 222 16.97 16.19 6.69
#